data_c8def141f1212bec913af013d342ec96
#
_entry.id   c8def141f1212bec913af013d342ec96
#
_cell.length_a   1.000
_cell.length_b   1.000
_cell.length_c   1.000
_cell.angle_alpha   90.00
_cell.angle_beta   90.00
_cell.angle_gamma   90.00
#
_symmetry.space_group_name_H-M   'P 1'
#
loop_
_entity.id
_entity.type
_entity.pdbx_description
1 polymer ?
#
loop_
_entity_poly.entity_id
_entity_poly.type
_entity_poly.pdbx_seq_one_letter_code
_entity_poly.pdbx_strand_id
1 'polypeptide(L)'
;MKVAYFSPLPPERSGIADYSTLLLPELRRRVELAVVRRGRRRPPRGTDVCLYQIGNNPDAHGWIVEALRRTPGVVVLHDFVLHHLVAGLTIGRRDGHGYLAAMEREGGVVGRLLGHAVLDKRIPPLWENRPEDFHLAGEVLDLATCLIVHSRYVHDRTRAAGYEGPIRVVPHPAWPAPAAQAADGVAGEPLFGAFGNLNATKRVPQLLEAFARLRLTCPGARLLLVGATSPGFDLDRRLQRLGLDADGLIREDYVSETRLWSLMSACDAVVSLRAPTMGETSGTAIRALALGKPLVVSDVGWFAELPGEVALKVPVDTHEADMLTAALELLAQRPDVRTSMGAAAAELARRQHDVGRVADLYAAALEEAAGGRRVADAVLGDVAQAAAEIGIEPGAAETGEIARRLAEVELGR
;
A
#
# COMPACT_ATOMS: atom_id res chain seq x y z
N MET A 1 -16.74 21.70 0.56
CA MET A 1 -16.90 20.35 1.15
C MET A 1 -15.87 20.20 2.26
N LYS A 2 -16.32 19.76 3.45
CA LYS A 2 -15.48 19.53 4.63
C LYS A 2 -15.19 18.04 4.79
N VAL A 3 -13.92 17.66 4.76
CA VAL A 3 -13.44 16.28 4.81
C VAL A 3 -12.75 16.01 6.14
N ALA A 4 -13.18 14.99 6.89
CA ALA A 4 -12.44 14.48 8.04
C ALA A 4 -11.40 13.46 7.57
N TYR A 5 -10.13 13.77 7.76
CA TYR A 5 -9.00 12.97 7.27
C TYR A 5 -8.38 12.15 8.41
N PHE A 6 -8.45 10.82 8.31
CA PHE A 6 -7.92 9.86 9.28
C PHE A 6 -6.70 9.15 8.70
N SER A 7 -5.54 9.39 9.27
CA SER A 7 -4.27 8.80 8.82
C SER A 7 -3.24 8.76 9.94
N PRO A 8 -2.31 7.80 9.93
CA PRO A 8 -1.06 7.97 10.65
C PRO A 8 -0.33 9.19 10.07
N LEU A 9 0.32 9.97 10.93
CA LEU A 9 1.07 11.16 10.57
C LEU A 9 2.34 11.26 11.44
N PRO A 10 3.37 11.98 11.01
CA PRO A 10 4.53 12.21 11.84
C PRO A 10 4.15 12.70 13.25
N PRO A 11 4.83 12.21 14.31
CA PRO A 11 6.09 11.46 14.29
C PRO A 11 5.97 9.93 14.10
N GLU A 12 4.80 9.39 13.73
CA GLU A 12 4.65 7.96 13.43
C GLU A 12 5.49 7.58 12.21
N ARG A 13 6.38 6.60 12.38
CA ARG A 13 7.25 6.10 11.29
C ARG A 13 6.48 5.09 10.43
N SER A 14 5.83 5.56 9.39
CA SER A 14 5.03 4.76 8.46
C SER A 14 5.12 5.35 7.06
N GLY A 15 5.23 4.51 6.03
CA GLY A 15 5.17 4.96 4.64
C GLY A 15 3.86 5.70 4.31
N ILE A 16 2.75 5.36 5.00
CA ILE A 16 1.47 6.06 4.86
C ILE A 16 1.49 7.42 5.56
N ALA A 17 2.28 7.59 6.64
CA ALA A 17 2.50 8.90 7.23
C ALA A 17 3.24 9.84 6.28
N ASP A 18 4.28 9.33 5.61
CA ASP A 18 5.02 10.06 4.57
C ASP A 18 4.14 10.40 3.37
N TYR A 19 3.34 9.43 2.92
CA TYR A 19 2.32 9.61 1.89
C TYR A 19 1.35 10.74 2.23
N SER A 20 0.80 10.72 3.44
CA SER A 20 -0.15 11.74 3.89
C SER A 20 0.48 13.10 4.02
N THR A 21 1.72 13.17 4.47
CA THR A 21 2.49 14.43 4.53
C THR A 21 2.67 15.04 3.15
N LEU A 22 2.87 14.22 2.13
CA LEU A 22 2.98 14.65 0.74
C LEU A 22 1.63 15.14 0.17
N LEU A 23 0.55 14.38 0.40
CA LEU A 23 -0.77 14.64 -0.19
C LEU A 23 -1.50 15.82 0.48
N LEU A 24 -1.41 15.95 1.81
CA LEU A 24 -2.22 16.89 2.60
C LEU A 24 -2.13 18.36 2.13
N PRO A 25 -0.94 18.92 1.80
CA PRO A 25 -0.85 20.32 1.34
C PRO A 25 -1.64 20.57 0.06
N GLU A 26 -1.56 19.64 -0.90
CA GLU A 26 -2.26 19.77 -2.17
C GLU A 26 -3.77 19.52 -2.04
N LEU A 27 -4.17 18.56 -1.22
CA LEU A 27 -5.58 18.28 -1.00
C LEU A 27 -6.27 19.43 -0.23
N ARG A 28 -5.57 20.13 0.69
CA ARG A 28 -6.08 21.33 1.38
C ARG A 28 -6.39 22.50 0.47
N ARG A 29 -5.79 22.57 -0.71
CA ARG A 29 -6.09 23.60 -1.71
C ARG A 29 -7.44 23.36 -2.42
N ARG A 30 -7.97 22.13 -2.33
CA ARG A 30 -9.15 21.66 -3.06
C ARG A 30 -10.36 21.49 -2.16
N VAL A 31 -10.15 21.04 -0.92
CA VAL A 31 -11.21 20.77 0.05
C VAL A 31 -10.85 21.31 1.43
N GLU A 32 -11.87 21.61 2.24
CA GLU A 32 -11.66 21.94 3.65
C GLU A 32 -11.30 20.65 4.42
N LEU A 33 -10.03 20.51 4.82
CA LEU A 33 -9.52 19.34 5.52
C LEU A 33 -9.48 19.52 7.04
N ALA A 34 -10.19 18.67 7.74
CA ALA A 34 -10.10 18.50 9.18
C ALA A 34 -9.30 17.23 9.50
N VAL A 35 -8.01 17.35 9.78
CA VAL A 35 -7.15 16.22 10.16
C VAL A 35 -7.54 15.73 11.55
N VAL A 36 -7.90 14.45 11.65
CA VAL A 36 -8.29 13.81 12.89
C VAL A 36 -7.08 13.17 13.56
N ARG A 37 -6.80 13.58 14.78
CA ARG A 37 -5.68 13.04 15.56
C ARG A 37 -6.01 11.67 16.15
N ARG A 38 -4.98 10.84 16.29
CA ARG A 38 -5.06 9.55 16.98
C ARG A 38 -5.76 9.68 18.33
N GLY A 39 -6.66 8.72 18.64
CA GLY A 39 -7.48 8.73 19.84
C GLY A 39 -8.87 9.36 19.67
N ARG A 40 -9.11 10.16 18.64
CA ARG A 40 -10.45 10.61 18.27
C ARG A 40 -11.12 9.58 17.37
N ARG A 41 -12.32 9.13 17.76
CA ARG A 41 -13.07 8.09 17.04
C ARG A 41 -14.28 8.65 16.27
N ARG A 42 -14.51 9.96 16.32
CA ARG A 42 -15.61 10.62 15.63
C ARG A 42 -15.10 11.80 14.83
N PRO A 43 -15.67 12.04 13.64
CA PRO A 43 -15.34 13.22 12.85
C PRO A 43 -15.77 14.51 13.57
N PRO A 44 -15.16 15.65 13.24
CA PRO A 44 -15.64 16.97 13.67
C PRO A 44 -17.06 17.24 13.19
N ARG A 45 -17.78 18.11 13.91
CA ARG A 45 -19.14 18.53 13.49
C ARG A 45 -19.10 19.21 12.12
N GLY A 46 -20.13 18.99 11.32
CA GLY A 46 -20.25 19.55 9.97
C GLY A 46 -19.31 18.90 8.94
N THR A 47 -18.82 17.69 9.20
CA THR A 47 -18.08 16.89 8.21
C THR A 47 -19.05 16.36 7.17
N ASP A 48 -18.78 16.63 5.89
CA ASP A 48 -19.55 16.10 4.76
C ASP A 48 -19.15 14.65 4.43
N VAL A 49 -17.84 14.33 4.49
CA VAL A 49 -17.29 13.00 4.17
C VAL A 49 -16.08 12.68 5.03
N CYS A 50 -15.92 11.40 5.41
CA CYS A 50 -14.74 10.89 6.08
C CYS A 50 -13.83 10.19 5.09
N LEU A 51 -12.52 10.41 5.18
CA LEU A 51 -11.48 9.76 4.38
C LEU A 51 -10.51 9.02 5.30
N TYR A 52 -10.40 7.71 5.11
CA TYR A 52 -9.64 6.80 5.95
C TYR A 52 -8.46 6.19 5.19
N GLN A 53 -7.25 6.42 5.67
CA GLN A 53 -6.04 5.81 5.12
C GLN A 53 -5.80 4.45 5.82
N ILE A 54 -6.02 3.34 5.12
CA ILE A 54 -5.92 1.99 5.69
C ILE A 54 -4.74 1.24 5.07
N GLY A 55 -3.89 0.68 5.95
CA GLY A 55 -2.80 -0.20 5.62
C GLY A 55 -2.70 -1.36 6.61
N ASN A 56 -1.78 -2.28 6.39
CA ASN A 56 -1.72 -3.58 7.08
C ASN A 56 -1.02 -3.55 8.45
N ASN A 57 -0.64 -2.37 8.99
CA ASN A 57 0.01 -2.26 10.30
C ASN A 57 -1.02 -2.00 11.41
N PRO A 58 -1.21 -2.91 12.40
CA PRO A 58 -2.21 -2.76 13.45
C PRO A 58 -1.95 -1.56 14.38
N ASP A 59 -0.68 -1.25 14.66
CA ASP A 59 -0.31 -0.15 15.54
C ASP A 59 -0.64 1.21 14.93
N ALA A 60 -0.43 1.36 13.62
CA ALA A 60 -0.69 2.59 12.90
C ALA A 60 -2.18 2.76 12.54
N HIS A 61 -2.86 1.67 12.17
CA HIS A 61 -4.20 1.75 11.55
C HIS A 61 -5.35 1.27 12.42
N GLY A 62 -5.10 0.58 13.53
CA GLY A 62 -6.16 0.02 14.37
C GLY A 62 -7.18 1.04 14.86
N TRP A 63 -6.75 2.24 15.26
CA TRP A 63 -7.63 3.33 15.70
C TRP A 63 -8.46 3.91 14.55
N ILE A 64 -7.97 3.82 13.32
CA ILE A 64 -8.66 4.27 12.10
C ILE A 64 -9.79 3.31 11.76
N VAL A 65 -9.54 1.98 11.85
CA VAL A 65 -10.60 0.97 11.69
C VAL A 65 -11.68 1.14 12.73
N GLU A 66 -11.33 1.43 14.00
CA GLU A 66 -12.30 1.72 15.04
C GLU A 66 -13.15 2.98 14.76
N ALA A 67 -12.58 3.98 14.07
CA ALA A 67 -13.32 5.16 13.64
C ALA A 67 -14.24 4.83 12.44
N LEU A 68 -13.74 4.06 11.46
CA LEU A 68 -14.49 3.60 10.30
C LEU A 68 -15.73 2.77 10.70
N ARG A 69 -15.61 1.87 11.70
CA ARG A 69 -16.75 1.11 12.27
C ARG A 69 -17.87 2.00 12.80
N ARG A 70 -17.56 3.22 13.25
CA ARG A 70 -18.53 4.17 13.81
C ARG A 70 -19.15 5.08 12.76
N THR A 71 -18.37 5.40 11.76
CA THR A 71 -18.78 6.33 10.70
C THR A 71 -18.21 5.81 9.39
N PRO A 72 -18.98 5.04 8.61
CA PRO A 72 -18.60 4.63 7.25
C PRO A 72 -18.18 5.81 6.40
N GLY A 73 -17.28 5.59 5.43
CA GLY A 73 -16.79 6.65 4.57
C GLY A 73 -15.88 6.16 3.46
N VAL A 74 -15.20 7.09 2.81
CA VAL A 74 -14.24 6.77 1.75
C VAL A 74 -12.99 6.14 2.35
N VAL A 75 -12.58 4.99 1.84
CA VAL A 75 -11.38 4.29 2.28
C VAL A 75 -10.33 4.31 1.20
N VAL A 76 -9.13 4.76 1.54
CA VAL A 76 -7.92 4.53 0.73
C VAL A 76 -7.29 3.23 1.19
N LEU A 77 -7.27 2.25 0.32
CA LEU A 77 -6.71 0.93 0.62
C LEU A 77 -5.28 0.85 0.10
N HIS A 78 -4.31 1.04 1.00
CA HIS A 78 -2.88 0.98 0.67
C HIS A 78 -2.36 -0.43 0.51
N ASP A 79 -2.90 -1.36 1.31
CA ASP A 79 -2.66 -2.80 1.22
C ASP A 79 -4.01 -3.50 1.04
N PHE A 80 -4.11 -4.41 0.06
CA PHE A 80 -5.31 -5.22 -0.11
C PHE A 80 -5.39 -6.32 0.95
N VAL A 81 -4.25 -6.93 1.28
CA VAL A 81 -4.16 -7.94 2.34
C VAL A 81 -4.04 -7.24 3.69
N LEU A 82 -5.09 -7.34 4.51
CA LEU A 82 -5.16 -6.75 5.85
C LEU A 82 -5.02 -7.80 6.97
N HIS A 83 -4.53 -8.99 6.64
CA HIS A 83 -4.46 -10.11 7.58
C HIS A 83 -3.64 -9.78 8.83
N HIS A 84 -2.48 -9.10 8.69
CA HIS A 84 -1.67 -8.69 9.83
C HIS A 84 -2.38 -7.64 10.69
N LEU A 85 -3.08 -6.69 10.06
CA LEU A 85 -3.93 -5.72 10.77
C LEU A 85 -4.99 -6.43 11.61
N VAL A 86 -5.75 -7.37 11.00
CA VAL A 86 -6.81 -8.12 11.69
C VAL A 86 -6.22 -8.99 12.81
N ALA A 87 -5.11 -9.69 12.56
CA ALA A 87 -4.43 -10.48 13.59
C ALA A 87 -4.00 -9.62 14.78
N GLY A 88 -3.44 -8.44 14.54
CA GLY A 88 -3.08 -7.49 15.59
C GLY A 88 -4.27 -6.95 16.38
N LEU A 89 -5.40 -6.71 15.70
CA LEU A 89 -6.63 -6.21 16.33
C LEU A 89 -7.42 -7.29 17.08
N THR A 90 -7.15 -8.57 16.80
CA THR A 90 -7.83 -9.72 17.41
C THR A 90 -6.85 -10.52 18.28
N ILE A 91 -6.00 -11.36 17.71
CA ILE A 91 -5.03 -12.20 18.46
C ILE A 91 -4.15 -11.33 19.36
N GLY A 92 -3.64 -10.22 18.86
CA GLY A 92 -2.82 -9.27 19.64
C GLY A 92 -3.55 -8.67 20.84
N ARG A 93 -4.89 -8.64 20.82
CA ARG A 93 -5.76 -8.20 21.91
C ARG A 93 -6.37 -9.36 22.69
N ARG A 94 -5.90 -10.60 22.48
CA ARG A 94 -6.39 -11.85 23.08
C ARG A 94 -7.84 -12.20 22.70
N ASP A 95 -8.31 -11.71 21.55
CA ASP A 95 -9.62 -12.02 20.97
C ASP A 95 -9.47 -13.10 19.89
N GLY A 96 -9.29 -14.35 20.31
CA GLY A 96 -9.21 -15.49 19.38
C GLY A 96 -10.54 -15.72 18.65
N HIS A 97 -11.70 -15.42 19.27
CA HIS A 97 -13.00 -15.56 18.63
C HIS A 97 -13.17 -14.59 17.46
N GLY A 98 -12.76 -13.33 17.63
CA GLY A 98 -12.78 -12.34 16.56
C GLY A 98 -11.91 -12.76 15.38
N TYR A 99 -10.73 -13.34 15.63
CA TYR A 99 -9.89 -13.88 14.56
C TYR A 99 -10.57 -15.03 13.80
N LEU A 100 -11.15 -16.01 14.54
CA LEU A 100 -11.86 -17.14 13.92
C LEU A 100 -13.06 -16.67 13.10
N ALA A 101 -13.81 -15.68 13.59
CA ALA A 101 -14.94 -15.12 12.85
C ALA A 101 -14.50 -14.44 11.55
N ALA A 102 -13.37 -13.69 11.56
CA ALA A 102 -12.81 -13.08 10.37
C ALA A 102 -12.36 -14.13 9.35
N MET A 103 -11.68 -15.19 9.80
CA MET A 103 -11.25 -16.32 8.95
C MET A 103 -12.45 -17.10 8.38
N GLU A 104 -13.49 -17.32 9.18
CA GLU A 104 -14.71 -18.02 8.74
C GLU A 104 -15.50 -17.18 7.71
N ARG A 105 -15.57 -15.88 7.91
CA ARG A 105 -16.24 -14.97 6.97
C ARG A 105 -15.64 -15.06 5.57
N GLU A 106 -14.32 -15.16 5.45
CA GLU A 106 -13.64 -15.21 4.16
C GLU A 106 -13.52 -16.60 3.57
N GLY A 107 -13.17 -17.58 4.38
CA GLY A 107 -12.89 -18.96 3.93
C GLY A 107 -13.90 -20.00 4.40
N GLY A 108 -15.02 -19.60 4.99
CA GLY A 108 -16.02 -20.51 5.53
C GLY A 108 -15.42 -21.46 6.58
N VAL A 109 -15.90 -22.70 6.61
CA VAL A 109 -15.44 -23.72 7.56
C VAL A 109 -13.93 -23.97 7.45
N VAL A 110 -13.38 -23.95 6.22
CA VAL A 110 -11.94 -24.16 5.99
C VAL A 110 -11.13 -23.02 6.60
N GLY A 111 -11.57 -21.78 6.38
CA GLY A 111 -10.94 -20.60 7.00
C GLY A 111 -10.94 -20.70 8.51
N ARG A 112 -12.07 -21.09 9.12
CA ARG A 112 -12.17 -21.29 10.58
C ARG A 112 -11.22 -22.37 11.09
N LEU A 113 -11.13 -23.52 10.41
CA LEU A 113 -10.20 -24.61 10.76
C LEU A 113 -8.73 -24.16 10.69
N LEU A 114 -8.36 -23.44 9.65
CA LEU A 114 -7.01 -22.87 9.53
C LEU A 114 -6.75 -21.82 10.62
N GLY A 115 -7.74 -21.00 10.95
CA GLY A 115 -7.68 -20.06 12.07
C GLY A 115 -7.38 -20.76 13.40
N HIS A 116 -8.06 -21.89 13.69
CA HIS A 116 -7.75 -22.72 14.85
C HIS A 116 -6.31 -23.24 14.82
N ALA A 117 -5.86 -23.75 13.66
CA ALA A 117 -4.52 -24.30 13.53
C ALA A 117 -3.43 -23.22 13.79
N VAL A 118 -3.69 -21.95 13.38
CA VAL A 118 -2.82 -20.81 13.71
C VAL A 118 -2.82 -20.52 15.21
N LEU A 119 -4.01 -20.42 15.83
CA LEU A 119 -4.14 -20.13 17.26
C LEU A 119 -3.48 -21.20 18.14
N ASP A 120 -3.61 -22.47 17.76
CA ASP A 120 -3.00 -23.61 18.41
C ASP A 120 -1.50 -23.78 18.08
N LYS A 121 -0.93 -22.89 17.24
CA LYS A 121 0.47 -22.95 16.77
C LYS A 121 0.82 -24.25 16.04
N ARG A 122 -0.16 -24.89 15.39
CA ARG A 122 0.04 -26.11 14.57
C ARG A 122 0.59 -25.78 13.20
N ILE A 123 0.30 -24.59 12.69
CA ILE A 123 0.85 -24.05 11.45
C ILE A 123 1.42 -22.65 11.71
N PRO A 124 2.39 -22.20 10.89
CA PRO A 124 2.91 -20.84 10.96
C PRO A 124 1.80 -19.80 10.67
N PRO A 125 1.98 -18.54 11.10
CA PRO A 125 1.06 -17.45 10.80
C PRO A 125 0.81 -17.31 9.29
N LEU A 126 -0.46 -17.36 8.88
CA LEU A 126 -0.81 -17.28 7.45
C LEU A 126 -0.45 -15.91 6.85
N TRP A 127 -0.51 -14.84 7.64
CA TRP A 127 -0.11 -13.49 7.19
C TRP A 127 1.38 -13.35 6.87
N GLU A 128 2.22 -14.30 7.26
CA GLU A 128 3.64 -14.34 6.91
C GLU A 128 3.94 -15.24 5.73
N ASN A 129 3.24 -16.38 5.61
CA ASN A 129 3.58 -17.42 4.66
C ASN A 129 2.63 -17.50 3.45
N ARG A 130 1.35 -17.20 3.66
CA ARG A 130 0.28 -17.32 2.66
C ARG A 130 -0.71 -16.15 2.76
N PRO A 131 -0.24 -14.89 2.76
CA PRO A 131 -1.10 -13.72 2.98
C PRO A 131 -2.18 -13.57 1.90
N GLU A 132 -1.91 -14.03 0.68
CA GLU A 132 -2.84 -13.91 -0.45
C GLU A 132 -4.03 -14.86 -0.36
N ASP A 133 -3.94 -15.95 0.42
CA ASP A 133 -5.01 -16.92 0.57
C ASP A 133 -6.18 -16.39 1.42
N PHE A 134 -5.86 -15.51 2.40
CA PHE A 134 -6.80 -14.88 3.31
C PHE A 134 -6.44 -13.41 3.47
N HIS A 135 -7.06 -12.55 2.67
CA HIS A 135 -6.74 -11.11 2.70
C HIS A 135 -7.33 -10.39 3.91
N LEU A 136 -8.42 -10.89 4.50
CA LEU A 136 -9.16 -10.34 5.64
C LEU A 136 -9.52 -8.84 5.51
N ALA A 137 -9.73 -8.37 4.28
CA ALA A 137 -10.18 -7.01 4.01
C ALA A 137 -11.71 -6.84 4.15
N GLY A 138 -12.48 -7.92 4.23
CA GLY A 138 -13.92 -7.93 4.11
C GLY A 138 -14.64 -6.93 5.01
N GLU A 139 -14.23 -6.78 6.29
CA GLU A 139 -14.83 -5.80 7.19
C GLU A 139 -14.62 -4.35 6.71
N VAL A 140 -13.41 -4.03 6.24
CA VAL A 140 -13.09 -2.69 5.73
C VAL A 140 -13.87 -2.39 4.46
N LEU A 141 -14.02 -3.41 3.58
CA LEU A 141 -14.79 -3.30 2.35
C LEU A 141 -16.28 -3.02 2.64
N ASP A 142 -16.89 -3.73 3.58
CA ASP A 142 -18.30 -3.54 3.94
C ASP A 142 -18.61 -2.16 4.53
N LEU A 143 -17.62 -1.53 5.17
CA LEU A 143 -17.75 -0.21 5.79
C LEU A 143 -17.38 0.93 4.84
N ALA A 144 -16.78 0.62 3.68
CA ALA A 144 -16.37 1.62 2.72
C ALA A 144 -17.55 2.06 1.85
N THR A 145 -17.87 3.36 1.85
CA THR A 145 -18.88 3.94 0.95
C THR A 145 -18.33 4.19 -0.46
N CYS A 146 -17.02 4.32 -0.58
CA CYS A 146 -16.25 4.38 -1.81
C CYS A 146 -14.82 3.95 -1.50
N LEU A 147 -14.18 3.28 -2.43
CA LEU A 147 -12.77 2.91 -2.33
C LEU A 147 -11.90 3.75 -3.24
N ILE A 148 -10.75 4.17 -2.73
CA ILE A 148 -9.63 4.68 -3.52
C ILE A 148 -8.52 3.63 -3.41
N VAL A 149 -8.04 3.17 -4.56
CA VAL A 149 -6.96 2.19 -4.68
C VAL A 149 -5.87 2.72 -5.61
N HIS A 150 -4.63 2.25 -5.47
CA HIS A 150 -3.50 2.78 -6.22
C HIS A 150 -3.11 1.97 -7.46
N SER A 151 -3.82 0.87 -7.73
CA SER A 151 -3.53 -0.03 -8.85
C SER A 151 -4.79 -0.71 -9.38
N ARG A 152 -4.73 -1.16 -10.63
CA ARG A 152 -5.77 -2.02 -11.21
C ARG A 152 -5.78 -3.39 -10.54
N TYR A 153 -4.61 -3.90 -10.15
CA TYR A 153 -4.50 -5.14 -9.40
C TYR A 153 -5.38 -5.12 -8.14
N VAL A 154 -5.28 -4.07 -7.32
CA VAL A 154 -6.12 -3.94 -6.11
C VAL A 154 -7.58 -3.72 -6.47
N HIS A 155 -7.89 -2.94 -7.51
CA HIS A 155 -9.25 -2.79 -8.01
C HIS A 155 -9.87 -4.16 -8.33
N ASP A 156 -9.19 -4.98 -9.13
CA ASP A 156 -9.71 -6.28 -9.59
C ASP A 156 -9.81 -7.28 -8.44
N ARG A 157 -8.83 -7.29 -7.53
CA ARG A 157 -8.87 -8.11 -6.30
C ARG A 157 -10.04 -7.72 -5.39
N THR A 158 -10.32 -6.43 -5.29
CA THR A 158 -11.43 -5.90 -4.47
C THR A 158 -12.78 -6.29 -5.09
N ARG A 159 -12.92 -6.22 -6.41
CA ARG A 159 -14.11 -6.72 -7.12
C ARG A 159 -14.28 -8.23 -6.95
N ALA A 160 -13.20 -9.01 -7.08
CA ALA A 160 -13.21 -10.44 -6.85
C ALA A 160 -13.58 -10.84 -5.42
N ALA A 161 -13.27 -9.97 -4.44
CA ALA A 161 -13.68 -10.13 -3.05
C ALA A 161 -15.15 -9.74 -2.77
N GLY A 162 -15.92 -9.36 -3.81
CA GLY A 162 -17.35 -9.08 -3.72
C GLY A 162 -17.71 -7.64 -3.38
N TYR A 163 -16.77 -6.69 -3.41
CA TYR A 163 -17.12 -5.29 -3.21
C TYR A 163 -17.83 -4.71 -4.44
N GLU A 164 -19.08 -4.27 -4.29
CA GLU A 164 -19.91 -3.73 -5.38
C GLU A 164 -19.94 -2.19 -5.42
N GLY A 165 -19.52 -1.53 -4.34
CA GLY A 165 -19.51 -0.07 -4.25
C GLY A 165 -18.55 0.62 -5.24
N PRO A 166 -18.55 1.96 -5.29
CA PRO A 166 -17.66 2.73 -6.17
C PRO A 166 -16.18 2.48 -5.84
N ILE A 167 -15.35 2.24 -6.87
CA ILE A 167 -13.88 2.16 -6.76
C ILE A 167 -13.27 3.20 -7.69
N ARG A 168 -12.32 3.98 -7.18
CA ARG A 168 -11.52 4.92 -7.96
C ARG A 168 -10.05 4.50 -7.93
N VAL A 169 -9.48 4.24 -9.11
CA VAL A 169 -8.04 3.99 -9.24
C VAL A 169 -7.35 5.34 -9.32
N VAL A 170 -6.65 5.70 -8.25
CA VAL A 170 -5.90 6.95 -8.13
C VAL A 170 -4.43 6.60 -7.94
N PRO A 171 -3.52 7.00 -8.84
CA PRO A 171 -2.11 6.69 -8.71
C PRO A 171 -1.52 7.18 -7.37
N HIS A 172 -0.55 6.45 -6.85
CA HIS A 172 0.22 6.90 -5.69
C HIS A 172 0.99 8.17 -6.07
N PRO A 173 0.96 9.28 -5.32
CA PRO A 173 1.71 10.49 -5.65
C PRO A 173 3.22 10.27 -5.55
N ALA A 174 3.97 10.89 -6.45
CA ALA A 174 5.43 10.93 -6.37
C ALA A 174 5.89 12.13 -5.53
N TRP A 175 6.92 11.91 -4.74
CA TRP A 175 7.63 13.00 -4.07
C TRP A 175 8.37 13.84 -5.12
N PRO A 176 8.40 15.16 -4.98
CA PRO A 176 9.28 15.99 -5.78
C PRO A 176 10.73 15.54 -5.61
N ALA A 177 11.38 15.16 -6.71
CA ALA A 177 12.78 14.78 -6.64
C ALA A 177 13.62 16.00 -6.22
N PRO A 178 14.41 15.89 -5.15
CA PRO A 178 15.32 16.97 -4.78
C PRO A 178 16.39 17.15 -5.86
N ALA A 179 17.03 18.33 -5.89
CA ALA A 179 18.22 18.51 -6.70
C ALA A 179 19.26 17.43 -6.34
N ALA A 180 19.93 16.88 -7.37
CA ALA A 180 20.90 15.81 -7.17
C ALA A 180 21.95 16.21 -6.13
N GLN A 181 22.09 15.40 -5.08
CA GLN A 181 23.10 15.56 -4.05
C GLN A 181 24.10 14.42 -4.17
N ALA A 182 25.38 14.72 -4.10
CA ALA A 182 26.41 13.70 -4.08
C ALA A 182 26.25 12.78 -2.86
N ALA A 183 26.40 11.49 -3.07
CA ALA A 183 26.47 10.50 -2.01
C ALA A 183 27.93 10.14 -1.78
N ASP A 184 28.58 10.81 -0.84
CA ASP A 184 29.99 10.54 -0.54
C ASP A 184 30.22 9.07 -0.18
N GLY A 185 31.28 8.50 -0.75
CA GLY A 185 31.70 7.12 -0.47
C GLY A 185 30.87 6.03 -1.17
N VAL A 186 29.90 6.41 -2.02
CA VAL A 186 29.02 5.45 -2.70
C VAL A 186 29.22 5.56 -4.20
N ALA A 187 29.87 4.57 -4.81
CA ALA A 187 30.09 4.49 -6.24
C ALA A 187 30.17 3.02 -6.67
N GLY A 188 29.92 2.76 -7.93
CA GLY A 188 30.04 1.45 -8.59
C GLY A 188 29.95 1.62 -10.11
N GLU A 189 30.38 0.62 -10.85
CA GLU A 189 30.35 0.62 -12.34
C GLU A 189 29.71 -0.67 -12.85
N PRO A 190 28.35 -0.77 -12.87
CA PRO A 190 27.35 0.17 -12.33
C PRO A 190 27.06 -0.03 -10.83
N LEU A 191 26.29 0.92 -10.25
CA LEU A 191 25.75 0.84 -8.90
C LEU A 191 24.26 0.48 -8.92
N PHE A 192 23.91 -0.68 -8.39
CA PHE A 192 22.53 -1.09 -8.16
C PHE A 192 22.10 -0.78 -6.74
N GLY A 193 20.87 -0.29 -6.52
CA GLY A 193 20.36 0.02 -5.18
C GLY A 193 19.11 -0.77 -4.81
N ALA A 194 19.07 -1.33 -3.60
CA ALA A 194 17.88 -1.92 -3.01
C ALA A 194 17.57 -1.25 -1.67
N PHE A 195 16.32 -0.82 -1.47
CA PHE A 195 15.92 0.06 -0.39
C PHE A 195 14.71 -0.49 0.40
N GLY A 196 14.70 -0.25 1.71
CA GLY A 196 13.68 -0.68 2.67
C GLY A 196 14.13 -1.89 3.48
N ASN A 197 13.24 -2.42 4.33
CA ASN A 197 13.59 -3.54 5.23
C ASN A 197 14.16 -4.74 4.46
N LEU A 198 15.32 -5.21 4.90
CA LEU A 198 16.01 -6.33 4.28
C LEU A 198 15.46 -7.64 4.84
N ASN A 199 14.75 -8.40 4.00
CA ASN A 199 14.11 -9.66 4.39
C ASN A 199 13.80 -10.56 3.17
N ALA A 200 13.21 -11.71 3.42
CA ALA A 200 12.86 -12.69 2.39
C ALA A 200 11.73 -12.20 1.47
N THR A 201 10.74 -11.45 1.98
CA THR A 201 9.61 -10.96 1.17
C THR A 201 10.03 -9.87 0.18
N LYS A 202 11.13 -9.16 0.47
CA LYS A 202 11.82 -8.26 -0.48
C LYS A 202 12.75 -9.00 -1.44
N ARG A 203 12.71 -10.33 -1.44
CA ARG A 203 13.51 -11.19 -2.33
C ARG A 203 15.03 -10.91 -2.22
N VAL A 204 15.49 -10.44 -1.05
CA VAL A 204 16.91 -10.16 -0.81
C VAL A 204 17.79 -11.38 -1.10
N PRO A 205 17.43 -12.63 -0.72
CA PRO A 205 18.23 -13.81 -1.07
C PRO A 205 18.45 -13.95 -2.56
N GLN A 206 17.39 -13.82 -3.37
CA GLN A 206 17.44 -13.94 -4.83
C GLN A 206 18.27 -12.82 -5.47
N LEU A 207 18.13 -11.60 -4.95
CA LEU A 207 18.93 -10.46 -5.39
C LEU A 207 20.43 -10.71 -5.14
N LEU A 208 20.80 -11.20 -3.96
CA LEU A 208 22.20 -11.50 -3.64
C LEU A 208 22.77 -12.60 -4.51
N GLU A 209 22.02 -13.66 -4.79
CA GLU A 209 22.42 -14.75 -5.68
C GLU A 209 22.63 -14.25 -7.11
N ALA A 210 21.68 -13.49 -7.65
CA ALA A 210 21.80 -12.91 -9.00
C ALA A 210 22.96 -11.91 -9.08
N PHE A 211 23.14 -11.08 -8.05
CA PHE A 211 24.24 -10.12 -8.01
C PHE A 211 25.62 -10.80 -7.88
N ALA A 212 25.73 -11.87 -7.11
CA ALA A 212 26.97 -12.65 -7.04
C ALA A 212 27.35 -13.23 -8.42
N ARG A 213 26.37 -13.69 -9.20
CA ARG A 213 26.59 -14.15 -10.58
C ARG A 213 27.01 -13.01 -11.50
N LEU A 214 26.36 -11.85 -11.43
CA LEU A 214 26.74 -10.65 -12.19
C LEU A 214 28.21 -10.28 -11.96
N ARG A 215 28.68 -10.34 -10.72
CA ARG A 215 30.06 -9.99 -10.36
C ARG A 215 31.11 -10.85 -11.06
N LEU A 216 30.77 -12.04 -11.54
CA LEU A 216 31.70 -12.90 -12.33
C LEU A 216 31.98 -12.30 -13.69
N THR A 217 31.05 -11.60 -14.31
CA THR A 217 31.16 -10.96 -15.62
C THR A 217 31.37 -9.45 -15.54
N CYS A 218 31.00 -8.82 -14.45
CA CYS A 218 31.12 -7.39 -14.22
C CYS A 218 31.68 -7.09 -12.80
N PRO A 219 33.00 -7.27 -12.57
CA PRO A 219 33.61 -7.12 -11.24
C PRO A 219 33.49 -5.71 -10.64
N GLY A 220 33.37 -4.66 -11.48
CA GLY A 220 33.20 -3.27 -11.06
C GLY A 220 31.79 -2.96 -10.54
N ALA A 221 30.79 -3.83 -10.79
CA ALA A 221 29.45 -3.64 -10.30
C ALA A 221 29.39 -3.70 -8.76
N ARG A 222 28.61 -2.78 -8.16
CA ARG A 222 28.37 -2.76 -6.72
C ARG A 222 26.88 -2.75 -6.41
N LEU A 223 26.50 -3.36 -5.28
CA LEU A 223 25.15 -3.40 -4.75
C LEU A 223 25.08 -2.58 -3.47
N LEU A 224 24.20 -1.59 -3.43
CA LEU A 224 23.88 -0.79 -2.27
C LEU A 224 22.60 -1.33 -1.63
N LEU A 225 22.71 -1.80 -0.38
CA LEU A 225 21.57 -2.23 0.45
C LEU A 225 21.30 -1.18 1.51
N VAL A 226 20.11 -0.58 1.53
CA VAL A 226 19.73 0.47 2.47
C VAL A 226 18.47 0.08 3.23
N GLY A 227 18.59 -0.08 4.54
CA GLY A 227 17.48 -0.36 5.44
C GLY A 227 17.80 -1.39 6.51
N ALA A 228 16.95 -1.43 7.53
CA ALA A 228 17.11 -2.34 8.65
C ALA A 228 16.92 -3.80 8.20
N THR A 229 17.76 -4.68 8.72
CA THR A 229 17.60 -6.12 8.56
C THR A 229 16.48 -6.62 9.49
N SER A 230 15.50 -7.32 8.94
CA SER A 230 14.39 -7.85 9.72
C SER A 230 14.87 -8.90 10.74
N PRO A 231 14.27 -8.97 11.95
CA PRO A 231 14.59 -10.00 12.93
C PRO A 231 14.51 -11.41 12.33
N GLY A 232 15.50 -12.22 12.59
CA GLY A 232 15.57 -13.60 12.09
C GLY A 232 16.05 -13.76 10.64
N PHE A 233 16.31 -12.68 9.93
CA PHE A 233 16.90 -12.72 8.58
C PHE A 233 18.43 -12.62 8.68
N ASP A 234 19.11 -13.75 8.55
CA ASP A 234 20.59 -13.83 8.66
C ASP A 234 21.25 -13.38 7.35
N LEU A 235 21.40 -12.07 7.20
CA LEU A 235 22.01 -11.45 6.02
C LEU A 235 23.51 -11.75 5.94
N ASP A 236 24.23 -11.67 7.05
CA ASP A 236 25.71 -11.80 7.07
C ASP A 236 26.15 -13.21 6.66
N ARG A 237 25.47 -14.24 7.14
CA ARG A 237 25.72 -15.62 6.74
C ARG A 237 25.47 -15.83 5.23
N ARG A 238 24.48 -15.13 4.65
CA ARG A 238 24.21 -15.21 3.20
C ARG A 238 25.31 -14.56 2.39
N LEU A 239 25.76 -13.37 2.79
CA LEU A 239 26.86 -12.66 2.17
C LEU A 239 28.15 -13.51 2.17
N GLN A 240 28.50 -14.09 3.31
CA GLN A 240 29.65 -14.96 3.43
C GLN A 240 29.59 -16.18 2.49
N ARG A 241 28.42 -16.85 2.39
CA ARG A 241 28.26 -18.00 1.50
C ARG A 241 28.40 -17.64 0.03
N LEU A 242 28.04 -16.43 -0.36
CA LEU A 242 28.08 -15.94 -1.74
C LEU A 242 29.41 -15.24 -2.08
N GLY A 243 30.32 -15.11 -1.10
CA GLY A 243 31.58 -14.40 -1.29
C GLY A 243 31.41 -12.91 -1.59
N LEU A 244 30.30 -12.31 -1.15
CA LEU A 244 30.04 -10.89 -1.30
C LEU A 244 30.65 -10.13 -0.11
N ASP A 245 31.66 -9.35 -0.42
CA ASP A 245 32.43 -8.53 0.51
C ASP A 245 32.20 -7.02 0.31
N ALA A 246 32.96 -6.21 1.03
CA ALA A 246 32.89 -4.75 0.95
C ALA A 246 33.25 -4.17 -0.42
N ASP A 247 33.96 -4.91 -1.27
CA ASP A 247 34.28 -4.44 -2.62
C ASP A 247 33.06 -4.50 -3.56
N GLY A 248 32.18 -5.50 -3.33
CA GLY A 248 30.95 -5.65 -4.10
C GLY A 248 29.70 -5.06 -3.43
N LEU A 249 29.73 -4.87 -2.10
CA LEU A 249 28.54 -4.52 -1.33
C LEU A 249 28.73 -3.29 -0.47
N ILE A 250 27.76 -2.38 -0.52
CA ILE A 250 27.64 -1.24 0.39
C ILE A 250 26.39 -1.46 1.23
N ARG A 251 26.49 -1.31 2.57
CA ARG A 251 25.35 -1.40 3.49
C ARG A 251 25.19 -0.13 4.27
N GLU A 252 23.95 0.37 4.32
CA GLU A 252 23.51 1.37 5.29
C GLU A 252 22.23 0.88 5.96
N ASP A 253 22.13 1.07 7.27
CA ASP A 253 20.92 0.79 8.03
C ASP A 253 19.82 1.81 7.73
N TYR A 254 18.90 2.05 8.67
CA TYR A 254 17.89 3.08 8.52
C TYR A 254 18.54 4.45 8.40
N VAL A 255 18.27 5.14 7.30
CA VAL A 255 18.82 6.46 6.98
C VAL A 255 17.76 7.55 7.03
N SER A 256 18.19 8.82 7.16
CA SER A 256 17.30 9.97 7.01
C SER A 256 16.76 10.07 5.58
N GLU A 257 15.64 10.76 5.39
CA GLU A 257 15.06 10.97 4.06
C GLU A 257 16.04 11.66 3.10
N THR A 258 16.76 12.69 3.56
CA THR A 258 17.79 13.35 2.75
C THR A 258 18.88 12.39 2.30
N ARG A 259 19.37 11.51 3.19
CA ARG A 259 20.38 10.50 2.85
C ARG A 259 19.82 9.47 1.89
N LEU A 260 18.55 9.05 2.08
CA LEU A 260 17.86 8.13 1.18
C LEU A 260 17.84 8.67 -0.26
N TRP A 261 17.49 9.94 -0.45
CA TRP A 261 17.50 10.59 -1.75
C TRP A 261 18.90 10.65 -2.37
N SER A 262 19.92 11.03 -1.59
CA SER A 262 21.30 11.06 -2.08
C SER A 262 21.78 9.68 -2.54
N LEU A 263 21.53 8.64 -1.73
CA LEU A 263 21.91 7.26 -2.04
C LEU A 263 21.19 6.74 -3.28
N MET A 264 19.88 6.99 -3.37
CA MET A 264 19.10 6.57 -4.54
C MET A 264 19.51 7.33 -5.81
N SER A 265 19.85 8.61 -5.69
CA SER A 265 20.37 9.42 -6.81
C SER A 265 21.69 8.90 -7.34
N ALA A 266 22.57 8.33 -6.50
CA ALA A 266 23.84 7.76 -6.88
C ALA A 266 23.71 6.44 -7.66
N CYS A 267 22.58 5.73 -7.51
CA CYS A 267 22.37 4.46 -8.20
C CYS A 267 22.17 4.64 -9.71
N ASP A 268 22.68 3.69 -10.50
CA ASP A 268 22.38 3.57 -11.94
C ASP A 268 21.03 2.91 -12.20
N ALA A 269 20.61 2.01 -11.30
CA ALA A 269 19.31 1.36 -11.33
C ALA A 269 18.86 0.98 -9.92
N VAL A 270 17.54 0.88 -9.72
CA VAL A 270 16.95 0.48 -8.44
C VAL A 270 16.26 -0.87 -8.58
N VAL A 271 16.59 -1.78 -7.67
CA VAL A 271 15.97 -3.11 -7.58
C VAL A 271 14.93 -3.09 -6.47
N SER A 272 13.66 -3.31 -6.83
CA SER A 272 12.54 -3.28 -5.89
C SER A 272 11.68 -4.53 -6.03
N LEU A 273 12.16 -5.62 -5.48
CA LEU A 273 11.51 -6.93 -5.56
C LEU A 273 10.49 -7.14 -4.42
N ARG A 274 9.50 -7.99 -4.71
CA ARG A 274 8.47 -8.35 -3.73
C ARG A 274 7.82 -9.70 -4.06
N ALA A 275 7.76 -10.59 -3.09
CA ALA A 275 6.88 -11.75 -3.10
C ALA A 275 6.75 -12.34 -1.69
N PRO A 276 5.53 -12.66 -1.24
CA PRO A 276 4.24 -12.32 -1.85
C PRO A 276 3.95 -10.82 -1.81
N THR A 277 2.99 -10.35 -2.64
CA THR A 277 2.49 -8.98 -2.57
C THR A 277 1.30 -8.88 -1.62
N MET A 278 1.20 -7.78 -0.90
CA MET A 278 0.00 -7.42 -0.12
C MET A 278 -0.96 -6.53 -0.92
N GLY A 279 -0.66 -6.26 -2.18
CA GLY A 279 -1.39 -5.30 -3.03
C GLY A 279 -0.90 -3.87 -2.88
N GLU A 280 0.18 -3.65 -2.18
CA GLU A 280 0.75 -2.32 -1.94
C GLU A 280 1.42 -1.72 -3.18
N THR A 281 1.41 -0.38 -3.27
CA THR A 281 2.26 0.38 -4.19
C THR A 281 3.56 0.76 -3.49
N SER A 282 4.69 0.54 -4.16
CA SER A 282 6.00 0.74 -3.55
C SER A 282 6.43 2.21 -3.54
N GLY A 283 6.46 2.85 -2.37
CA GLY A 283 6.99 4.20 -2.21
C GLY A 283 8.47 4.33 -2.61
N THR A 284 9.26 3.25 -2.48
CA THR A 284 10.65 3.19 -2.98
C THR A 284 10.70 3.27 -4.49
N ALA A 285 9.90 2.48 -5.19
CA ALA A 285 9.84 2.49 -6.65
C ALA A 285 9.31 3.83 -7.18
N ILE A 286 8.32 4.43 -6.54
CA ILE A 286 7.82 5.77 -6.90
C ILE A 286 8.92 6.84 -6.76
N ARG A 287 9.75 6.78 -5.71
CA ARG A 287 10.90 7.68 -5.57
C ARG A 287 11.95 7.45 -6.65
N ALA A 288 12.21 6.19 -6.99
CA ALA A 288 13.14 5.85 -8.09
C ALA A 288 12.63 6.38 -9.44
N LEU A 289 11.33 6.21 -9.74
CA LEU A 289 10.72 6.81 -10.94
C LEU A 289 10.88 8.33 -10.96
N ALA A 290 10.64 9.01 -9.84
CA ALA A 290 10.79 10.47 -9.74
C ALA A 290 12.24 10.94 -9.98
N LEU A 291 13.22 10.13 -9.61
CA LEU A 291 14.65 10.37 -9.88
C LEU A 291 15.08 9.93 -11.28
N GLY A 292 14.19 9.41 -12.11
CA GLY A 292 14.56 8.89 -13.43
C GLY A 292 15.46 7.67 -13.36
N LYS A 293 15.26 6.77 -12.40
CA LYS A 293 16.03 5.54 -12.28
C LYS A 293 15.27 4.38 -12.90
N PRO A 294 15.93 3.60 -13.81
CA PRO A 294 15.35 2.35 -14.28
C PRO A 294 15.12 1.39 -13.12
N LEU A 295 14.05 0.61 -13.21
CA LEU A 295 13.66 -0.35 -12.17
C LEU A 295 13.89 -1.79 -12.62
N VAL A 296 14.26 -2.65 -11.66
CA VAL A 296 14.11 -4.10 -11.75
C VAL A 296 13.11 -4.51 -10.67
N VAL A 297 12.00 -5.14 -11.06
CA VAL A 297 10.87 -5.42 -10.17
C VAL A 297 10.38 -6.86 -10.31
N SER A 298 9.73 -7.39 -9.29
CA SER A 298 8.99 -8.65 -9.42
C SER A 298 7.72 -8.43 -10.26
N ASP A 299 7.38 -9.38 -11.14
CA ASP A 299 6.19 -9.31 -12.00
C ASP A 299 4.92 -9.71 -11.23
N VAL A 300 4.59 -8.91 -10.21
CA VAL A 300 3.44 -9.15 -9.32
C VAL A 300 2.76 -7.84 -8.90
N GLY A 301 1.47 -7.88 -8.64
CA GLY A 301 0.72 -6.76 -8.08
C GLY A 301 0.85 -5.49 -8.92
N TRP A 302 1.01 -4.34 -8.26
CA TRP A 302 1.22 -3.06 -8.93
C TRP A 302 2.48 -3.02 -9.81
N PHE A 303 3.54 -3.74 -9.45
CA PHE A 303 4.75 -3.78 -10.26
C PHE A 303 4.51 -4.35 -11.67
N ALA A 304 3.60 -5.31 -11.81
CA ALA A 304 3.23 -5.88 -13.10
C ALA A 304 2.56 -4.85 -14.04
N GLU A 305 1.98 -3.78 -13.49
CA GLU A 305 1.35 -2.70 -14.25
C GLU A 305 2.35 -1.68 -14.81
N LEU A 306 3.60 -1.66 -14.32
CA LEU A 306 4.61 -0.73 -14.81
C LEU A 306 4.92 -1.02 -16.29
N PRO A 307 5.06 0.03 -17.13
CA PRO A 307 5.48 -0.15 -18.53
C PRO A 307 6.88 -0.76 -18.64
N GLY A 308 7.10 -1.57 -19.67
CA GLY A 308 8.42 -2.20 -19.93
C GLY A 308 9.54 -1.19 -20.20
N GLU A 309 9.17 0.03 -20.61
CA GLU A 309 10.11 1.12 -20.84
C GLU A 309 10.69 1.71 -19.55
N VAL A 310 10.11 1.41 -18.39
CA VAL A 310 10.58 1.93 -17.09
C VAL A 310 11.06 0.84 -16.15
N ALA A 311 10.60 -0.41 -16.33
CA ALA A 311 10.89 -1.52 -15.42
C ALA A 311 11.13 -2.83 -16.15
N LEU A 312 12.22 -3.51 -15.82
CA LEU A 312 12.43 -4.91 -16.15
C LEU A 312 11.72 -5.77 -15.13
N LYS A 313 10.80 -6.61 -15.60
CA LYS A 313 9.95 -7.44 -14.76
C LYS A 313 10.53 -8.84 -14.65
N VAL A 314 10.67 -9.32 -13.41
CA VAL A 314 11.23 -10.64 -13.10
C VAL A 314 10.10 -11.52 -12.57
N PRO A 315 9.83 -12.68 -13.19
CA PRO A 315 8.80 -13.60 -12.73
C PRO A 315 9.17 -14.16 -11.35
N VAL A 316 8.16 -14.46 -10.54
CA VAL A 316 8.35 -15.08 -9.21
C VAL A 316 8.09 -16.58 -9.35
N ASP A 317 9.03 -17.26 -9.96
CA ASP A 317 8.97 -18.70 -10.22
C ASP A 317 10.39 -19.35 -10.11
N THR A 318 10.54 -20.53 -10.69
CA THR A 318 11.82 -21.26 -10.70
C THR A 318 12.92 -20.59 -11.52
N HIS A 319 12.58 -19.65 -12.41
CA HIS A 319 13.52 -18.91 -13.27
C HIS A 319 13.88 -17.53 -12.70
N GLU A 320 13.35 -17.16 -11.53
CA GLU A 320 13.55 -15.84 -10.94
C GLU A 320 15.02 -15.43 -10.88
N ALA A 321 15.90 -16.30 -10.36
CA ALA A 321 17.32 -15.98 -10.20
C ALA A 321 18.02 -15.77 -11.55
N ASP A 322 17.69 -16.56 -12.57
CA ASP A 322 18.29 -16.45 -13.90
C ASP A 322 17.80 -15.19 -14.61
N MET A 323 16.50 -14.89 -14.55
CA MET A 323 15.93 -13.68 -15.14
C MET A 323 16.40 -12.41 -14.44
N LEU A 324 16.55 -12.46 -13.10
CA LEU A 324 17.13 -11.35 -12.35
C LEU A 324 18.59 -11.12 -12.72
N THR A 325 19.39 -12.17 -12.87
CA THR A 325 20.76 -12.07 -13.32
C THR A 325 20.82 -11.41 -14.70
N ALA A 326 20.04 -11.89 -15.66
CA ALA A 326 19.97 -11.33 -17.01
C ALA A 326 19.53 -9.86 -17.03
N ALA A 327 18.59 -9.48 -16.18
CA ALA A 327 18.14 -8.08 -16.04
C ALA A 327 19.27 -7.17 -15.51
N LEU A 328 20.01 -7.64 -14.50
CA LEU A 328 21.16 -6.91 -13.97
C LEU A 328 22.31 -6.82 -15.01
N GLU A 329 22.59 -7.89 -15.73
CA GLU A 329 23.60 -7.92 -16.80
C GLU A 329 23.24 -6.95 -17.94
N LEU A 330 21.99 -6.94 -18.39
CA LEU A 330 21.50 -6.01 -19.40
C LEU A 330 21.75 -4.56 -18.96
N LEU A 331 21.35 -4.21 -17.75
CA LEU A 331 21.56 -2.86 -17.23
C LEU A 331 23.04 -2.55 -16.96
N ALA A 332 23.86 -3.54 -16.60
CA ALA A 332 25.31 -3.34 -16.45
C ALA A 332 26.00 -3.03 -17.79
N GLN A 333 25.68 -3.80 -18.83
CA GLN A 333 26.36 -3.74 -20.12
C GLN A 333 25.82 -2.66 -21.07
N ARG A 334 24.61 -2.15 -20.83
CA ARG A 334 23.90 -1.24 -21.74
C ARG A 334 23.55 0.12 -21.07
N PRO A 335 24.51 1.06 -21.02
CA PRO A 335 24.27 2.41 -20.49
C PRO A 335 23.17 3.17 -21.25
N ASP A 336 23.04 2.92 -22.56
CA ASP A 336 21.99 3.48 -23.42
C ASP A 336 20.59 3.05 -22.97
N VAL A 337 20.43 1.77 -22.60
CA VAL A 337 19.17 1.24 -22.04
C VAL A 337 18.87 1.90 -20.69
N ARG A 338 19.87 2.03 -19.79
CA ARG A 338 19.67 2.73 -18.51
C ARG A 338 19.20 4.17 -18.72
N THR A 339 19.83 4.89 -19.64
CA THR A 339 19.48 6.28 -19.96
C THR A 339 18.07 6.40 -20.51
N SER A 340 17.70 5.55 -21.47
CA SER A 340 16.36 5.53 -22.06
C SER A 340 15.29 5.19 -21.03
N MET A 341 15.49 4.14 -20.25
CA MET A 341 14.56 3.73 -19.20
C MET A 341 14.43 4.80 -18.11
N GLY A 342 15.52 5.46 -17.74
CA GLY A 342 15.52 6.55 -16.78
C GLY A 342 14.71 7.75 -17.25
N ALA A 343 14.84 8.14 -18.50
CA ALA A 343 14.04 9.20 -19.10
C ALA A 343 12.54 8.86 -19.11
N ALA A 344 12.20 7.63 -19.47
CA ALA A 344 10.83 7.14 -19.46
C ALA A 344 10.26 7.09 -18.02
N ALA A 345 11.07 6.70 -17.02
CA ALA A 345 10.71 6.66 -15.61
C ALA A 345 10.35 8.06 -15.07
N ALA A 346 11.20 9.07 -15.34
CA ALA A 346 10.94 10.45 -14.96
C ALA A 346 9.66 11.00 -15.60
N GLU A 347 9.44 10.71 -16.89
CA GLU A 347 8.23 11.11 -17.61
C GLU A 347 6.97 10.44 -17.04
N LEU A 348 7.03 9.16 -16.70
CA LEU A 348 5.93 8.45 -16.07
C LEU A 348 5.58 9.07 -14.71
N ALA A 349 6.59 9.35 -13.87
CA ALA A 349 6.40 9.99 -12.57
C ALA A 349 5.73 11.35 -12.72
N ARG A 350 6.23 12.19 -13.63
CA ARG A 350 5.68 13.53 -13.88
C ARG A 350 4.25 13.48 -14.42
N ARG A 351 3.94 12.54 -15.30
CA ARG A 351 2.64 12.47 -15.99
C ARG A 351 1.55 11.80 -15.17
N GLN A 352 1.87 10.72 -14.45
CA GLN A 352 0.87 9.91 -13.74
C GLN A 352 0.88 10.12 -12.23
N HIS A 353 2.04 10.42 -11.65
CA HIS A 353 2.23 10.46 -10.20
C HIS A 353 2.41 11.90 -9.66
N ASP A 354 2.12 12.93 -10.48
CA ASP A 354 2.14 14.31 -10.00
C ASP A 354 1.17 14.51 -8.83
N VAL A 355 1.66 15.06 -7.74
CA VAL A 355 0.88 15.18 -6.49
C VAL A 355 -0.34 16.09 -6.64
N GLY A 356 -0.25 17.13 -7.48
CA GLY A 356 -1.37 18.03 -7.78
C GLY A 356 -2.47 17.30 -8.51
N ARG A 357 -2.10 16.57 -9.57
CA ARG A 357 -3.04 15.72 -10.32
C ARG A 357 -3.68 14.64 -9.44
N VAL A 358 -2.89 13.99 -8.59
CA VAL A 358 -3.41 13.00 -7.64
C VAL A 358 -4.41 13.63 -6.70
N ALA A 359 -4.12 14.83 -6.17
CA ALA A 359 -5.05 15.54 -5.30
C ALA A 359 -6.35 15.97 -6.02
N ASP A 360 -6.31 16.28 -7.34
CA ASP A 360 -7.51 16.53 -8.14
C ASP A 360 -8.41 15.28 -8.22
N LEU A 361 -7.80 14.11 -8.46
CA LEU A 361 -8.52 12.83 -8.49
C LEU A 361 -9.13 12.48 -7.12
N TYR A 362 -8.42 12.77 -6.03
CA TYR A 362 -8.96 12.62 -4.68
C TYR A 362 -10.17 13.53 -4.44
N ALA A 363 -10.06 14.80 -4.79
CA ALA A 363 -11.15 15.77 -4.63
C ALA A 363 -12.39 15.33 -5.39
N ALA A 364 -12.23 14.89 -6.65
CA ALA A 364 -13.34 14.36 -7.46
C ALA A 364 -14.00 13.13 -6.83
N ALA A 365 -13.22 12.17 -6.35
CA ALA A 365 -13.74 10.98 -5.67
C ALA A 365 -14.50 11.32 -4.37
N LEU A 366 -14.00 12.31 -3.62
CA LEU A 366 -14.64 12.77 -2.38
C LEU A 366 -15.93 13.56 -2.66
N GLU A 367 -15.95 14.38 -3.70
CA GLU A 367 -17.16 15.12 -4.13
C GLU A 367 -18.27 14.18 -4.57
N GLU A 368 -17.93 13.14 -5.33
CA GLU A 368 -18.87 12.11 -5.74
C GLU A 368 -19.45 11.36 -4.54
N ALA A 369 -18.58 10.92 -3.61
CA ALA A 369 -19.00 10.23 -2.39
C ALA A 369 -19.87 11.13 -1.48
N ALA A 370 -19.55 12.42 -1.36
CA ALA A 370 -20.34 13.39 -0.61
C ALA A 370 -21.67 13.68 -1.29
N GLY A 371 -21.69 13.77 -2.62
CA GLY A 371 -22.91 14.00 -3.42
C GLY A 371 -23.90 12.84 -3.26
N GLY A 372 -23.43 11.60 -3.38
CA GLY A 372 -24.26 10.41 -3.17
C GLY A 372 -24.87 10.35 -1.78
N ARG A 373 -24.10 10.66 -0.76
CA ARG A 373 -24.60 10.72 0.63
C ARG A 373 -25.64 11.81 0.84
N ARG A 374 -25.43 13.01 0.27
CA ARG A 374 -26.40 14.11 0.38
C ARG A 374 -27.74 13.78 -0.26
N VAL A 375 -27.72 13.06 -1.38
CA VAL A 375 -28.96 12.60 -2.04
C VAL A 375 -29.66 11.56 -1.17
N ALA A 376 -28.93 10.58 -0.63
CA ALA A 376 -29.51 9.59 0.28
C ALA A 376 -30.07 10.23 1.54
N ASP A 377 -29.33 11.14 2.18
CA ASP A 377 -29.80 11.87 3.39
C ASP A 377 -31.04 12.73 3.10
N ALA A 378 -31.12 13.36 1.93
CA ALA A 378 -32.29 14.13 1.50
C ALA A 378 -33.53 13.23 1.32
N VAL A 379 -33.38 12.11 0.60
CA VAL A 379 -34.46 11.14 0.40
C VAL A 379 -34.92 10.54 1.74
N LEU A 380 -33.98 10.18 2.64
CA LEU A 380 -34.32 9.70 3.98
C LEU A 380 -35.07 10.78 4.77
N GLY A 381 -34.66 12.05 4.67
CA GLY A 381 -35.33 13.18 5.29
C GLY A 381 -36.76 13.36 4.78
N ASP A 382 -36.96 13.32 3.47
CA ASP A 382 -38.27 13.44 2.82
C ASP A 382 -39.19 12.27 3.21
N VAL A 383 -38.67 11.06 3.26
CA VAL A 383 -39.43 9.87 3.72
C VAL A 383 -39.79 9.97 5.20
N ALA A 384 -38.87 10.41 6.05
CA ALA A 384 -39.15 10.61 7.48
C ALA A 384 -40.21 11.70 7.70
N GLN A 385 -40.16 12.79 6.95
CA GLN A 385 -41.17 13.85 6.99
C GLN A 385 -42.53 13.36 6.54
N ALA A 386 -42.60 12.64 5.40
CA ALA A 386 -43.85 12.06 4.90
C ALA A 386 -44.46 11.05 5.90
N ALA A 387 -43.62 10.22 6.55
CA ALA A 387 -44.06 9.30 7.58
C ALA A 387 -44.66 10.04 8.78
N ALA A 388 -44.02 11.13 9.22
CA ALA A 388 -44.54 11.96 10.33
C ALA A 388 -45.87 12.65 9.96
N GLU A 389 -46.03 13.13 8.74
CA GLU A 389 -47.24 13.78 8.23
C GLU A 389 -48.46 12.82 8.23
N ILE A 390 -48.25 11.53 8.06
CA ILE A 390 -49.30 10.50 8.10
C ILE A 390 -49.44 9.86 9.52
N GLY A 391 -48.74 10.39 10.52
CA GLY A 391 -48.87 10.00 11.92
C GLY A 391 -48.07 8.75 12.35
N ILE A 392 -47.04 8.35 11.60
CA ILE A 392 -46.14 7.27 12.02
C ILE A 392 -45.11 7.83 13.02
N GLU A 393 -45.17 7.36 14.25
CA GLU A 393 -44.23 7.79 15.29
C GLU A 393 -42.85 7.08 15.18
N PRO A 394 -41.75 7.72 15.61
CA PRO A 394 -40.45 7.09 15.71
C PRO A 394 -40.52 5.85 16.63
N GLY A 395 -40.11 4.69 16.07
CA GLY A 395 -40.16 3.39 16.81
C GLY A 395 -41.42 2.56 16.59
N ALA A 396 -42.38 3.01 15.79
CA ALA A 396 -43.53 2.21 15.38
C ALA A 396 -43.05 1.04 14.45
N ALA A 397 -43.85 -0.04 14.35
CA ALA A 397 -43.54 -1.20 13.53
C ALA A 397 -43.40 -0.82 12.06
N GLU A 398 -44.16 0.13 11.58
CA GLU A 398 -44.17 0.70 10.25
C GLU A 398 -42.80 1.37 9.91
N THR A 399 -42.17 2.00 10.89
CA THR A 399 -40.85 2.62 10.75
C THR A 399 -39.79 1.56 10.43
N GLY A 400 -39.92 0.35 11.06
CA GLY A 400 -39.05 -0.79 10.77
C GLY A 400 -39.25 -1.36 9.37
N GLU A 401 -40.49 -1.38 8.85
CA GLU A 401 -40.80 -1.81 7.49
C GLU A 401 -40.24 -0.82 6.45
N ILE A 402 -40.42 0.48 6.67
CA ILE A 402 -39.88 1.54 5.82
C ILE A 402 -38.35 1.43 5.76
N ALA A 403 -37.69 1.30 6.93
CA ALA A 403 -36.24 1.14 7.00
C ALA A 403 -35.74 -0.10 6.22
N ARG A 404 -36.45 -1.22 6.31
CA ARG A 404 -36.12 -2.45 5.56
C ARG A 404 -36.23 -2.23 4.06
N ARG A 405 -37.31 -1.62 3.58
CA ARG A 405 -37.50 -1.31 2.14
C ARG A 405 -36.49 -0.30 1.63
N LEU A 406 -36.11 0.69 2.43
CA LEU A 406 -35.04 1.63 2.07
C LEU A 406 -33.67 0.94 1.98
N ALA A 407 -33.40 -0.05 2.83
CA ALA A 407 -32.20 -0.86 2.76
C ALA A 407 -32.16 -1.77 1.50
N GLU A 408 -33.33 -2.27 1.04
CA GLU A 408 -33.44 -3.06 -0.20
C GLU A 408 -33.12 -2.26 -1.45
N VAL A 409 -33.32 -0.93 -1.44
CA VAL A 409 -32.96 -0.01 -2.54
C VAL A 409 -31.66 0.74 -2.30
N GLU A 410 -30.81 0.25 -1.38
CA GLU A 410 -29.48 0.80 -1.02
C GLU A 410 -29.45 2.24 -0.47
N LEU A 411 -30.60 2.79 -0.11
CA LEU A 411 -30.71 4.14 0.47
C LEU A 411 -30.52 4.21 1.99
N GLY A 412 -30.22 3.10 2.64
CA GLY A 412 -30.14 3.01 4.12
C GLY A 412 -28.93 2.23 4.66
N ARG A 413 -27.85 2.09 3.88
CA ARG A 413 -26.59 1.45 4.32
C ARG A 413 -25.56 2.44 4.82
#